data_58a315b2fe43abd9e9604ffd924b5fa0
#
_entry.id   58a315b2fe43abd9e9604ffd924b5fa0
#
_cell.length_a   1.000
_cell.length_b   1.000
_cell.length_c   1.000
_cell.angle_alpha   90.00
_cell.angle_beta   90.00
_cell.angle_gamma   90.00
#
_symmetry.space_group_name_H-M   'P 1'
#
loop_
_entity.id
_entity.type
_entity.pdbx_description
1 polymer ?
#
loop_
_entity_poly.entity_id
_entity_poly.type
_entity_poly.pdbx_seq_one_letter_code
_entity_poly.pdbx_strand_id
1 'polypeptide(L)'
;MRQILFVKYNRTRAAQFQLKTEIVREDGVLTVEKTALTKAGEAHIRSFGEKYEKIRDLKPAVRFLKPEWKKDQKTVSFQYLNGKTVGDALGEAIVMGEVPYQELEKVMNVLFPEDPDEKKFEATPEFEAVFGKVPEISDQAVSVSNVDGLFENLMVPENENCIYGIDYEWVFDFPIPEKFLKYRNLLYFYRRYEKVLNVKEEELYAHFGI
;
A
#
# COMPACT_ATOMS: atom_id res chain seq x y z
N MET A 1 -14.06 27.30 6.76
CA MET A 1 -14.64 26.52 7.91
C MET A 1 -14.19 25.05 7.77
N ARG A 2 -13.62 24.46 8.83
CA ARG A 2 -13.14 23.06 8.83
C ARG A 2 -14.29 22.09 9.14
N GLN A 3 -14.48 21.07 8.29
CA GLN A 3 -15.48 20.01 8.44
C GLN A 3 -14.79 18.63 8.32
N ILE A 4 -15.03 17.73 9.26
CA ILE A 4 -14.56 16.34 9.21
C ILE A 4 -15.65 15.51 8.52
N LEU A 5 -15.29 14.84 7.42
CA LEU A 5 -16.19 13.97 6.65
C LEU A 5 -16.04 12.51 7.03
N PHE A 6 -14.84 12.11 7.46
CA PHE A 6 -14.53 10.74 7.86
C PHE A 6 -13.46 10.77 8.95
N VAL A 7 -13.51 9.79 9.86
CA VAL A 7 -12.47 9.57 10.86
C VAL A 7 -12.29 8.08 11.16
N LYS A 8 -11.03 7.66 11.25
CA LYS A 8 -10.63 6.31 11.65
C LYS A 8 -9.50 6.38 12.68
N TYR A 9 -9.56 5.54 13.70
CA TYR A 9 -8.54 5.42 14.75
C TYR A 9 -7.91 4.04 14.72
N ASN A 10 -6.57 3.97 14.70
CA ASN A 10 -5.81 2.71 14.75
C ASN A 10 -5.28 2.46 16.18
N ARG A 11 -6.16 2.42 17.17
CA ARG A 11 -5.79 2.30 18.61
C ARG A 11 -5.32 0.91 19.02
N THR A 12 -5.56 -0.12 18.21
CA THR A 12 -5.12 -1.50 18.48
C THR A 12 -3.65 -1.75 18.14
N ARG A 13 -3.02 -0.82 17.42
CA ARG A 13 -1.58 -0.88 17.10
C ARG A 13 -0.74 -0.53 18.33
N ALA A 14 0.55 -0.93 18.34
CA ALA A 14 1.50 -0.47 19.32
C ALA A 14 1.57 1.08 19.37
N ALA A 15 1.84 1.66 20.54
CA ALA A 15 1.68 3.10 20.79
C ALA A 15 2.42 3.99 19.77
N GLN A 16 3.61 3.57 19.31
CA GLN A 16 4.40 4.28 18.30
C GLN A 16 3.78 4.28 16.90
N PHE A 17 2.72 3.50 16.63
CA PHE A 17 2.04 3.38 15.35
C PHE A 17 0.55 3.75 15.42
N GLN A 18 0.12 4.29 16.56
CA GLN A 18 -1.27 4.70 16.72
C GLN A 18 -1.54 6.03 16.04
N LEU A 19 -2.39 6.00 15.03
CA LEU A 19 -2.76 7.16 14.25
C LEU A 19 -4.28 7.36 14.22
N LYS A 20 -4.67 8.62 14.05
CA LYS A 20 -6.00 9.03 13.59
C LYS A 20 -5.87 9.44 12.13
N THR A 21 -6.72 8.92 11.26
CA THR A 21 -6.86 9.34 9.85
C THR A 21 -8.19 10.07 9.70
N GLU A 22 -8.18 11.27 9.13
CA GLU A 22 -9.37 12.08 8.86
C GLU A 22 -9.43 12.47 7.37
N ILE A 23 -10.63 12.52 6.79
CA ILE A 23 -10.88 13.26 5.56
C ILE A 23 -11.51 14.58 5.98
N VAL A 24 -10.85 15.67 5.62
CA VAL A 24 -11.20 17.01 6.07
C VAL A 24 -11.51 17.89 4.86
N ARG A 25 -12.59 18.66 4.95
CA ARG A 25 -12.87 19.77 4.04
C ARG A 25 -12.61 21.08 4.76
N GLU A 26 -11.70 21.88 4.24
CA GLU A 26 -11.41 23.21 4.74
C GLU A 26 -11.35 24.20 3.58
N ASP A 27 -12.19 25.25 3.66
CA ASP A 27 -12.33 26.29 2.62
C ASP A 27 -12.51 25.74 1.19
N GLY A 28 -13.29 24.64 1.09
CA GLY A 28 -13.61 23.97 -0.17
C GLY A 28 -12.59 22.89 -0.60
N VAL A 29 -11.42 22.85 0.03
CA VAL A 29 -10.36 21.86 -0.29
C VAL A 29 -10.52 20.61 0.56
N LEU A 30 -10.39 19.45 -0.08
CA LEU A 30 -10.38 18.13 0.59
C LEU A 30 -8.94 17.66 0.79
N THR A 31 -8.66 17.20 2.01
CA THR A 31 -7.38 16.60 2.39
C THR A 31 -7.58 15.34 3.21
N VAL A 32 -6.59 14.46 3.19
CA VAL A 32 -6.47 13.33 4.11
C VAL A 32 -5.41 13.70 5.15
N GLU A 33 -5.78 13.71 6.41
CA GLU A 33 -4.88 14.06 7.51
C GLU A 33 -4.62 12.83 8.38
N LYS A 34 -3.33 12.54 8.66
CA LYS A 34 -2.91 11.51 9.61
C LYS A 34 -2.25 12.17 10.80
N THR A 35 -2.79 11.93 12.00
CA THR A 35 -2.33 12.55 13.24
C THR A 35 -1.85 11.48 14.21
N ALA A 36 -0.69 11.67 14.84
CA ALA A 36 -0.22 10.81 15.93
C ALA A 36 -1.17 10.88 17.14
N LEU A 37 -1.60 9.73 17.64
CA LEU A 37 -2.45 9.66 18.85
C LEU A 37 -1.65 9.68 20.13
N THR A 38 -0.34 9.39 20.05
CA THR A 38 0.56 9.34 21.20
C THR A 38 1.83 10.12 20.89
N LYS A 39 2.56 10.51 21.93
CA LYS A 39 3.89 11.13 21.76
C LYS A 39 4.88 10.19 21.07
N ALA A 40 4.78 8.88 21.34
CA ALA A 40 5.59 7.87 20.65
C ALA A 40 5.30 7.79 19.15
N GLY A 41 4.06 8.05 18.71
CA GLY A 41 3.64 8.05 17.30
C GLY A 41 4.12 9.26 16.49
N GLU A 42 4.63 10.32 17.14
CA GLU A 42 5.12 11.51 16.44
C GLU A 42 6.32 11.20 15.52
N ALA A 43 7.19 10.27 15.93
CA ALA A 43 8.32 9.83 15.10
C ALA A 43 7.85 9.13 13.83
N HIS A 44 6.79 8.31 13.93
CA HIS A 44 6.18 7.65 12.79
C HIS A 44 5.56 8.66 11.80
N ILE A 45 4.89 9.71 12.29
CA ILE A 45 4.41 10.81 11.43
C ILE A 45 5.58 11.52 10.74
N ARG A 46 6.65 11.83 11.44
CA ARG A 46 7.82 12.50 10.84
C ARG A 46 8.51 11.65 9.77
N SER A 47 8.47 10.33 9.89
CA SER A 47 9.09 9.41 8.91
C SER A 47 8.42 9.38 7.53
N PHE A 48 7.22 9.97 7.36
CA PHE A 48 6.55 10.02 6.06
C PHE A 48 7.38 10.75 4.99
N GLY A 49 8.20 11.75 5.39
CA GLY A 49 9.10 12.44 4.46
C GLY A 49 10.17 11.54 3.88
N GLU A 50 10.91 10.84 4.75
CA GLU A 50 11.94 9.89 4.32
C GLU A 50 11.36 8.76 3.48
N LYS A 51 10.20 8.23 3.88
CA LYS A 51 9.49 7.20 3.14
C LYS A 51 9.10 7.67 1.75
N TYR A 52 8.56 8.88 1.65
CA TYR A 52 8.21 9.49 0.35
C TYR A 52 9.44 9.61 -0.55
N GLU A 53 10.56 10.15 -0.05
CA GLU A 53 11.80 10.29 -0.83
C GLU A 53 12.36 8.93 -1.31
N LYS A 54 12.14 7.85 -0.54
CA LYS A 54 12.57 6.49 -0.92
C LYS A 54 11.72 5.87 -2.03
N ILE A 55 10.42 6.19 -2.09
CA ILE A 55 9.49 5.49 -3.00
C ILE A 55 9.03 6.32 -4.20
N ARG A 56 9.12 7.65 -4.17
CA ARG A 56 8.51 8.54 -5.17
C ARG A 56 8.94 8.27 -6.61
N ASP A 57 10.18 7.81 -6.81
CA ASP A 57 10.77 7.58 -8.12
C ASP A 57 11.05 6.09 -8.43
N LEU A 58 10.63 5.17 -7.53
CA LEU A 58 10.90 3.74 -7.68
C LEU A 58 10.19 3.09 -8.87
N LYS A 59 8.97 3.51 -9.14
CA LYS A 59 8.11 2.92 -10.17
C LYS A 59 7.48 4.03 -11.01
N PRO A 60 7.90 4.20 -12.26
CA PRO A 60 7.37 5.28 -13.12
C PRO A 60 5.86 5.25 -13.31
N ALA A 61 5.25 4.06 -13.23
CA ALA A 61 3.80 3.87 -13.39
C ALA A 61 2.99 4.13 -12.10
N VAL A 62 3.64 4.27 -10.94
CA VAL A 62 2.99 4.53 -9.65
C VAL A 62 3.53 5.81 -9.05
N ARG A 63 2.68 6.79 -8.89
CA ARG A 63 3.00 8.05 -8.21
C ARG A 63 2.64 7.96 -6.74
N PHE A 64 3.29 8.77 -5.91
CA PHE A 64 2.95 8.87 -4.48
C PHE A 64 2.61 10.32 -4.13
N LEU A 65 1.65 10.50 -3.24
CA LEU A 65 1.27 11.83 -2.77
C LEU A 65 2.34 12.38 -1.85
N LYS A 66 2.78 13.61 -2.13
CA LYS A 66 3.75 14.31 -1.28
C LYS A 66 3.12 14.64 0.08
N PRO A 67 3.80 14.32 1.21
CA PRO A 67 3.32 14.68 2.53
C PRO A 67 3.55 16.17 2.81
N GLU A 68 2.59 16.81 3.48
CA GLU A 68 2.69 18.18 3.97
C GLU A 68 2.42 18.19 5.48
N TRP A 69 3.31 18.81 6.27
CA TRP A 69 3.13 18.84 7.72
C TRP A 69 2.32 20.06 8.15
N LYS A 70 1.37 19.81 9.03
CA LYS A 70 0.68 20.90 9.74
C LYS A 70 1.64 21.57 10.75
N LYS A 71 1.30 22.78 11.20
CA LYS A 71 2.13 23.56 12.14
C LYS A 71 2.43 22.84 13.46
N ASP A 72 1.56 21.94 13.88
CA ASP A 72 1.71 21.14 15.11
C ASP A 72 2.80 20.06 15.03
N GLN A 73 3.34 19.77 13.82
CA GLN A 73 4.33 18.75 13.55
C GLN A 73 3.92 17.30 13.99
N LYS A 74 2.65 17.12 14.35
CA LYS A 74 2.04 15.84 14.75
C LYS A 74 1.07 15.31 13.71
N THR A 75 0.77 16.14 12.71
CA THR A 75 -0.18 15.85 11.65
C THR A 75 0.50 16.02 10.30
N VAL A 76 0.40 14.99 9.46
CA VAL A 76 0.75 15.04 8.05
C VAL A 76 -0.54 15.07 7.23
N SER A 77 -0.54 15.87 6.18
CA SER A 77 -1.67 16.08 5.27
C SER A 77 -1.29 15.64 3.87
N PHE A 78 -2.26 15.08 3.15
CA PHE A 78 -2.16 14.68 1.74
C PHE A 78 -3.33 15.26 0.96
N GLN A 79 -3.12 15.51 -0.32
CA GLN A 79 -4.21 15.81 -1.24
C GLN A 79 -5.23 14.65 -1.22
N TYR A 80 -6.52 14.97 -1.16
CA TYR A 80 -7.55 13.97 -1.40
C TYR A 80 -7.69 13.70 -2.90
N LEU A 81 -7.66 12.44 -3.30
CA LEU A 81 -7.91 12.01 -4.67
C LEU A 81 -9.34 11.52 -4.80
N ASN A 82 -10.05 12.04 -5.81
CA ASN A 82 -11.34 11.51 -6.21
C ASN A 82 -11.12 10.44 -7.30
N GLY A 83 -11.64 9.24 -7.08
CA GLY A 83 -11.42 8.12 -7.99
C GLY A 83 -11.78 6.78 -7.35
N LYS A 84 -11.41 5.70 -8.03
CA LYS A 84 -11.58 4.34 -7.53
C LYS A 84 -10.26 3.75 -7.10
N THR A 85 -10.29 2.85 -6.13
CA THR A 85 -9.12 2.02 -5.87
C THR A 85 -8.96 0.97 -6.98
N VAL A 86 -7.73 0.51 -7.16
CA VAL A 86 -7.46 -0.64 -8.05
C VAL A 86 -8.23 -1.86 -7.56
N GLY A 87 -8.33 -2.05 -6.22
CA GLY A 87 -9.14 -3.12 -5.63
C GLY A 87 -10.63 -3.03 -6.00
N ASP A 88 -11.22 -1.82 -6.03
CA ASP A 88 -12.61 -1.62 -6.48
C ASP A 88 -12.77 -1.94 -7.97
N ALA A 89 -11.84 -1.47 -8.81
CA ALA A 89 -11.88 -1.74 -10.25
C ALA A 89 -11.75 -3.24 -10.57
N LEU A 90 -10.89 -3.94 -9.86
CA LEU A 90 -10.75 -5.40 -9.97
C LEU A 90 -12.04 -6.12 -9.50
N GLY A 91 -12.66 -5.62 -8.43
CA GLY A 91 -13.94 -6.17 -7.95
C GLY A 91 -15.08 -5.99 -8.96
N GLU A 92 -15.16 -4.84 -9.63
CA GLU A 92 -16.13 -4.58 -10.71
C GLU A 92 -15.89 -5.47 -11.94
N ALA A 93 -14.67 -5.94 -12.16
CA ALA A 93 -14.31 -6.85 -13.24
C ALA A 93 -14.68 -8.32 -12.97
N ILE A 94 -15.11 -8.66 -11.75
CA ILE A 94 -15.61 -10.00 -11.44
C ILE A 94 -16.96 -10.20 -12.11
N VAL A 95 -17.03 -11.13 -13.05
CA VAL A 95 -18.26 -11.48 -13.77
C VAL A 95 -18.63 -12.93 -13.46
N MET A 96 -19.84 -13.16 -12.97
CA MET A 96 -20.36 -14.50 -12.62
C MET A 96 -19.47 -15.31 -11.67
N GLY A 97 -18.67 -14.61 -10.83
CA GLY A 97 -17.74 -15.24 -9.90
C GLY A 97 -16.38 -15.63 -10.49
N GLU A 98 -16.16 -15.32 -11.78
CA GLU A 98 -14.87 -15.57 -12.42
C GLU A 98 -13.81 -14.55 -11.97
N VAL A 99 -12.60 -15.02 -11.71
CA VAL A 99 -11.46 -14.16 -11.37
C VAL A 99 -11.05 -13.34 -12.60
N PRO A 100 -10.86 -12.02 -12.46
CA PRO A 100 -10.40 -11.17 -13.54
C PRO A 100 -8.87 -11.30 -13.74
N TYR A 101 -8.40 -12.47 -14.16
CA TYR A 101 -6.98 -12.78 -14.26
C TYR A 101 -6.20 -11.80 -15.13
N GLN A 102 -6.75 -11.40 -16.28
CA GLN A 102 -6.06 -10.46 -17.18
C GLN A 102 -5.85 -9.08 -16.55
N GLU A 103 -6.83 -8.59 -15.81
CA GLU A 103 -6.75 -7.33 -15.09
C GLU A 103 -5.76 -7.42 -13.91
N LEU A 104 -5.80 -8.52 -13.18
CA LEU A 104 -4.84 -8.81 -12.10
C LEU A 104 -3.40 -8.89 -12.64
N GLU A 105 -3.17 -9.62 -13.73
CA GLU A 105 -1.85 -9.71 -14.37
C GLU A 105 -1.33 -8.34 -14.84
N LYS A 106 -2.18 -7.52 -15.46
CA LYS A 106 -1.81 -6.15 -15.86
C LYS A 106 -1.36 -5.31 -14.66
N VAL A 107 -2.11 -5.35 -13.58
CA VAL A 107 -1.76 -4.60 -12.36
C VAL A 107 -0.49 -5.16 -11.72
N MET A 108 -0.37 -6.49 -11.63
CA MET A 108 0.82 -7.13 -11.08
C MET A 108 2.08 -6.78 -11.88
N ASN A 109 2.02 -6.75 -13.21
CA ASN A 109 3.14 -6.35 -14.07
C ASN A 109 3.52 -4.87 -13.91
N VAL A 110 2.56 -4.00 -13.58
CA VAL A 110 2.83 -2.61 -13.23
C VAL A 110 3.52 -2.48 -11.87
N LEU A 111 3.08 -3.28 -10.90
CA LEU A 111 3.63 -3.24 -9.54
C LEU A 111 4.96 -3.98 -9.41
N PHE A 112 5.14 -5.03 -10.18
CA PHE A 112 6.30 -5.93 -10.15
C PHE A 112 6.77 -6.19 -11.60
N PRO A 113 7.30 -5.15 -12.28
CA PRO A 113 7.84 -5.32 -13.63
C PRO A 113 9.06 -6.24 -13.58
N GLU A 114 9.29 -7.00 -14.65
CA GLU A 114 10.53 -7.78 -14.77
C GLU A 114 11.76 -6.85 -14.72
N ASP A 115 12.69 -7.18 -13.85
CA ASP A 115 13.97 -6.47 -13.71
C ASP A 115 15.12 -7.45 -14.05
N PRO A 116 15.85 -7.24 -15.15
CA PRO A 116 16.95 -8.12 -15.54
C PRO A 116 18.13 -8.11 -14.54
N ASP A 117 18.24 -7.07 -13.72
CA ASP A 117 19.29 -6.92 -12.69
C ASP A 117 18.80 -7.36 -11.30
N GLU A 118 17.65 -8.04 -11.23
CA GLU A 118 17.02 -8.46 -10.00
C GLU A 118 17.92 -9.40 -9.17
N LYS A 119 18.03 -9.08 -7.90
CA LYS A 119 18.86 -9.85 -6.96
C LYS A 119 18.02 -10.92 -6.27
N LYS A 120 18.65 -12.06 -5.98
CA LYS A 120 18.03 -13.06 -5.10
C LYS A 120 17.84 -12.50 -3.70
N PHE A 121 16.73 -12.91 -3.08
CA PHE A 121 16.46 -12.54 -1.70
C PHE A 121 17.46 -13.24 -0.76
N GLU A 122 18.04 -12.42 0.13
CA GLU A 122 18.82 -12.86 1.28
C GLU A 122 18.32 -12.07 2.49
N ALA A 123 17.95 -12.77 3.57
CA ALA A 123 17.45 -12.12 4.77
C ALA A 123 18.58 -11.31 5.43
N THR A 124 18.32 -10.02 5.66
CA THR A 124 19.23 -9.13 6.38
C THR A 124 18.86 -9.03 7.86
N PRO A 125 19.76 -8.57 8.74
CA PRO A 125 19.42 -8.33 10.15
C PRO A 125 18.22 -7.38 10.33
N GLU A 126 18.07 -6.38 9.45
CA GLU A 126 16.95 -5.43 9.47
C GLU A 126 15.65 -6.12 9.10
N PHE A 127 15.67 -7.01 8.10
CA PHE A 127 14.53 -7.84 7.75
C PHE A 127 14.13 -8.74 8.92
N GLU A 128 15.07 -9.46 9.53
CA GLU A 128 14.81 -10.36 10.65
C GLU A 128 14.29 -9.60 11.91
N ALA A 129 14.73 -8.36 12.11
CA ALA A 129 14.24 -7.53 13.20
C ALA A 129 12.75 -7.18 13.08
N VAL A 130 12.23 -7.09 11.85
CA VAL A 130 10.83 -6.75 11.56
C VAL A 130 9.97 -7.99 11.39
N PHE A 131 10.42 -8.96 10.61
CA PHE A 131 9.63 -10.13 10.19
C PHE A 131 9.99 -11.42 10.94
N GLY A 132 11.05 -11.40 11.72
CA GLY A 132 11.59 -12.59 12.37
C GLY A 132 12.46 -13.44 11.44
N LYS A 133 13.00 -14.52 11.98
CA LYS A 133 13.79 -15.49 11.20
C LYS A 133 12.88 -16.23 10.21
N VAL A 134 13.33 -16.30 8.99
CA VAL A 134 12.65 -17.06 7.93
C VAL A 134 13.50 -18.24 7.48
N PRO A 135 12.90 -19.34 6.99
CA PRO A 135 13.63 -20.40 6.32
C PRO A 135 14.27 -19.83 5.04
N GLU A 136 15.24 -20.55 4.50
CA GLU A 136 15.85 -20.19 3.21
C GLU A 136 14.76 -20.16 2.13
N ILE A 137 14.61 -19.02 1.47
CA ILE A 137 13.59 -18.77 0.44
C ILE A 137 14.30 -18.50 -0.88
N SER A 138 13.99 -19.31 -1.89
CA SER A 138 14.43 -19.02 -3.27
C SER A 138 13.43 -18.10 -3.94
N ASP A 139 13.70 -16.80 -3.89
CA ASP A 139 12.86 -15.75 -4.47
C ASP A 139 13.70 -14.55 -4.90
N GLN A 140 13.10 -13.67 -5.67
CA GLN A 140 13.68 -12.39 -6.03
C GLN A 140 13.47 -11.36 -4.91
N ALA A 141 14.34 -10.37 -4.85
CA ALA A 141 14.32 -9.35 -3.80
C ALA A 141 13.89 -7.99 -4.33
N VAL A 142 12.91 -7.38 -3.67
CA VAL A 142 12.60 -5.95 -3.84
C VAL A 142 13.34 -5.17 -2.78
N SER A 143 14.34 -4.37 -3.19
CA SER A 143 15.26 -3.66 -2.29
C SER A 143 14.59 -2.55 -1.49
N VAL A 144 13.62 -1.85 -2.08
CA VAL A 144 12.78 -0.84 -1.41
C VAL A 144 11.33 -1.12 -1.72
N SER A 145 10.52 -1.28 -0.70
CA SER A 145 9.11 -1.63 -0.88
C SER A 145 8.18 -0.90 0.08
N ASN A 146 6.97 -0.62 -0.40
CA ASN A 146 5.83 -0.32 0.45
C ASN A 146 5.04 -1.61 0.66
N VAL A 147 5.13 -2.21 1.84
CA VAL A 147 4.43 -3.47 2.16
C VAL A 147 2.91 -3.30 2.18
N ASP A 148 2.41 -2.07 2.38
CA ASP A 148 1.00 -1.71 2.25
C ASP A 148 0.63 -1.17 0.86
N GLY A 149 1.48 -1.40 -0.16
CA GLY A 149 1.16 -1.15 -1.57
C GLY A 149 0.12 -2.13 -2.12
N LEU A 150 -0.99 -2.28 -1.39
CA LEU A 150 -2.10 -3.17 -1.70
C LEU A 150 -3.04 -2.52 -2.71
N PHE A 151 -3.81 -3.31 -3.45
CA PHE A 151 -4.77 -2.81 -4.44
C PHE A 151 -5.77 -1.80 -3.85
N GLU A 152 -6.12 -1.91 -2.57
CA GLU A 152 -6.97 -0.97 -1.85
C GLU A 152 -6.30 0.37 -1.55
N ASN A 153 -4.97 0.40 -1.57
CA ASN A 153 -4.16 1.60 -1.33
C ASN A 153 -3.57 2.19 -2.62
N LEU A 154 -4.05 1.72 -3.76
CA LEU A 154 -3.71 2.21 -5.09
C LEU A 154 -4.95 2.86 -5.70
N MET A 155 -4.87 4.17 -5.98
CA MET A 155 -5.97 4.96 -6.54
C MET A 155 -5.75 5.26 -8.02
N VAL A 156 -6.81 5.15 -8.80
CA VAL A 156 -6.88 5.67 -10.17
C VAL A 156 -7.82 6.88 -10.13
N PRO A 157 -7.29 8.12 -10.21
CA PRO A 157 -8.13 9.32 -10.24
C PRO A 157 -9.02 9.37 -11.48
N GLU A 158 -10.21 9.96 -11.36
CA GLU A 158 -11.21 10.03 -12.45
C GLU A 158 -10.70 10.68 -13.73
N ASN A 159 -9.77 11.62 -13.61
CA ASN A 159 -9.30 12.44 -14.74
C ASN A 159 -7.83 12.17 -15.12
N GLU A 160 -7.23 11.12 -14.60
CA GLU A 160 -5.82 10.78 -14.84
C GLU A 160 -5.70 9.28 -15.19
N ASN A 161 -4.78 8.99 -16.11
CA ASN A 161 -4.46 7.60 -16.47
C ASN A 161 -3.14 7.18 -15.79
N CYS A 162 -3.10 7.29 -14.45
CA CYS A 162 -1.96 6.88 -13.64
C CYS A 162 -2.44 6.35 -12.29
N ILE A 163 -1.61 5.53 -11.65
CA ILE A 163 -1.89 4.96 -10.34
C ILE A 163 -1.20 5.80 -9.28
N TYR A 164 -1.91 6.10 -8.20
CA TYR A 164 -1.36 6.73 -7.00
C TYR A 164 -1.36 5.79 -5.81
N GLY A 165 -0.20 5.63 -5.17
CA GLY A 165 -0.11 5.03 -3.84
C GLY A 165 -0.55 6.05 -2.79
N ILE A 166 -1.64 5.76 -2.06
CA ILE A 166 -2.25 6.68 -1.09
C ILE A 166 -1.89 6.37 0.36
N ASP A 167 -1.34 5.21 0.63
CA ASP A 167 -0.87 4.80 1.96
C ASP A 167 0.51 4.15 1.87
N TYR A 168 1.50 4.76 2.53
CA TYR A 168 2.88 4.28 2.57
C TYR A 168 3.47 4.40 3.99
N GLU A 169 2.69 4.00 4.97
CA GLU A 169 3.13 3.92 6.37
C GLU A 169 4.27 2.92 6.58
N TRP A 170 4.31 1.86 5.76
CA TRP A 170 5.21 0.71 5.90
C TRP A 170 6.16 0.56 4.72
N VAL A 171 6.98 1.57 4.53
CA VAL A 171 8.10 1.54 3.57
C VAL A 171 9.34 1.04 4.26
N PHE A 172 9.97 0.04 3.66
CA PHE A 172 11.23 -0.55 4.08
C PHE A 172 12.27 -0.42 2.98
N ASP A 173 13.52 -0.19 3.36
CA ASP A 173 14.69 -0.03 2.49
C ASP A 173 15.71 -1.17 2.67
N PHE A 174 15.19 -2.35 2.93
CA PHE A 174 15.92 -3.60 2.93
C PHE A 174 15.22 -4.65 2.05
N PRO A 175 15.93 -5.69 1.58
CA PRO A 175 15.35 -6.70 0.71
C PRO A 175 14.12 -7.38 1.31
N ILE A 176 13.05 -7.46 0.52
CA ILE A 176 11.82 -8.20 0.83
C ILE A 176 11.52 -9.16 -0.32
N PRO A 177 11.12 -10.43 -0.06
CA PRO A 177 10.77 -11.37 -1.13
C PRO A 177 9.63 -10.81 -2.00
N GLU A 178 9.81 -10.83 -3.32
CA GLU A 178 8.80 -10.31 -4.25
C GLU A 178 7.50 -11.10 -4.16
N LYS A 179 7.58 -12.43 -4.07
CA LYS A 179 6.40 -13.30 -3.91
C LYS A 179 5.60 -12.97 -2.65
N PHE A 180 6.26 -12.54 -1.57
CA PHE A 180 5.55 -12.10 -0.37
C PHE A 180 4.71 -10.84 -0.64
N LEU A 181 5.22 -9.87 -1.40
CA LEU A 181 4.48 -8.66 -1.77
C LEU A 181 3.32 -8.98 -2.73
N LYS A 182 3.55 -9.86 -3.71
CA LYS A 182 2.51 -10.39 -4.61
C LYS A 182 1.43 -11.14 -3.84
N TYR A 183 1.85 -12.07 -2.97
CA TYR A 183 0.95 -12.83 -2.10
C TYR A 183 0.04 -11.91 -1.28
N ARG A 184 0.60 -10.87 -0.64
CA ARG A 184 -0.21 -9.93 0.14
C ARG A 184 -1.32 -9.29 -0.68
N ASN A 185 -1.03 -8.85 -1.90
CA ASN A 185 -2.03 -8.25 -2.79
C ASN A 185 -3.15 -9.24 -3.11
N LEU A 186 -2.79 -10.47 -3.49
CA LEU A 186 -3.76 -11.52 -3.82
C LEU A 186 -4.58 -11.96 -2.60
N LEU A 187 -3.94 -12.09 -1.43
CA LEU A 187 -4.60 -12.43 -0.16
C LEU A 187 -5.70 -11.42 0.19
N TYR A 188 -5.38 -10.12 0.13
CA TYR A 188 -6.37 -9.08 0.48
C TYR A 188 -7.47 -8.99 -0.57
N PHE A 189 -7.13 -9.14 -1.86
CA PHE A 189 -8.11 -9.24 -2.94
C PHE A 189 -9.04 -10.43 -2.72
N TYR A 190 -8.50 -11.64 -2.51
CA TYR A 190 -9.29 -12.84 -2.26
C TYR A 190 -10.21 -12.67 -1.06
N ARG A 191 -9.69 -12.27 0.08
CA ARG A 191 -10.49 -12.07 1.32
C ARG A 191 -11.62 -11.06 1.15
N ARG A 192 -11.40 -10.04 0.35
CA ARG A 192 -12.44 -9.04 0.07
C ARG A 192 -13.58 -9.61 -0.78
N TYR A 193 -13.27 -10.48 -1.71
CA TYR A 193 -14.20 -11.00 -2.70
C TYR A 193 -14.49 -12.50 -2.57
N GLU A 194 -14.01 -13.20 -1.54
CA GLU A 194 -14.17 -14.66 -1.34
C GLU A 194 -15.60 -15.17 -1.46
N LYS A 195 -16.59 -14.35 -1.08
CA LYS A 195 -18.01 -14.73 -1.10
C LYS A 195 -18.65 -14.69 -2.49
N VAL A 196 -17.98 -14.05 -3.45
CA VAL A 196 -18.47 -13.90 -4.83
C VAL A 196 -17.58 -14.62 -5.84
N LEU A 197 -16.37 -15.02 -5.47
CA LEU A 197 -15.44 -15.75 -6.32
C LEU A 197 -15.75 -17.24 -6.32
N ASN A 198 -15.70 -17.89 -7.51
CA ASN A 198 -15.88 -19.32 -7.70
C ASN A 198 -14.54 -20.08 -7.75
N VAL A 199 -13.48 -19.54 -7.15
CA VAL A 199 -12.14 -20.11 -7.14
C VAL A 199 -11.68 -20.33 -5.71
N LYS A 200 -10.85 -21.35 -5.47
CA LYS A 200 -10.18 -21.52 -4.18
C LYS A 200 -8.96 -20.60 -4.07
N GLU A 201 -8.63 -20.25 -2.85
CA GLU A 201 -7.50 -19.38 -2.54
C GLU A 201 -6.19 -19.91 -3.11
N GLU A 202 -5.95 -21.22 -2.98
CA GLU A 202 -4.74 -21.89 -3.47
C GLU A 202 -4.64 -21.88 -5.01
N GLU A 203 -5.77 -21.96 -5.71
CA GLU A 203 -5.81 -21.92 -7.17
C GLU A 203 -5.45 -20.52 -7.71
N LEU A 204 -5.94 -19.46 -7.00
CA LEU A 204 -5.57 -18.08 -7.31
C LEU A 204 -4.06 -17.88 -7.14
N TYR A 205 -3.47 -18.34 -6.03
CA TYR A 205 -2.03 -18.19 -5.77
C TYR A 205 -1.19 -18.98 -6.77
N ALA A 206 -1.57 -20.23 -7.06
CA ALA A 206 -0.86 -21.07 -8.01
C ALA A 206 -0.80 -20.45 -9.43
N HIS A 207 -1.85 -19.72 -9.84
CA HIS A 207 -1.86 -19.00 -11.12
C HIS A 207 -0.72 -17.96 -11.21
N PHE A 208 -0.36 -17.32 -10.11
CA PHE A 208 0.72 -16.32 -10.03
C PHE A 208 2.07 -16.90 -9.58
N GLY A 209 2.21 -18.22 -9.50
CA GLY A 209 3.45 -18.90 -9.12
C GLY A 209 3.83 -18.72 -7.63
N ILE A 210 2.83 -18.57 -6.77
CA ILE A 210 2.94 -18.37 -5.33
C ILE A 210 2.46 -19.61 -4.58
#